data_b05092900a3290da4d5ed76ae5eee1d6
#
_entry.id   b05092900a3290da4d5ed76ae5eee1d6
#
_cell.length_a   1.000
_cell.length_b   1.000
_cell.length_c   1.000
_cell.angle_alpha   90.00
_cell.angle_beta   90.00
_cell.angle_gamma   90.00
#
_symmetry.space_group_name_H-M   'P 1'
#
loop_
_entity.id
_entity.type
_entity.pdbx_description
1 polymer ?
#
loop_
_entity_poly.entity_id
_entity_poly.type
_entity_poly.pdbx_seq_one_letter_code
_entity_poly.pdbx_strand_id
1 'polypeptide(L)'
;TVIVASAPVHWTDGTCFDLEAIGTRARDCDAAFIVDGTQAVGAMPFDVERLKPDALICAAYKWLLGPYSIGLGYFGPRYDGGKPLENHTFARVGSEDFRNLVNYSDQYRPGAERYDVGEHANFVLTPMLIAALEQVLRWNLDEVQQYCRTLTAELFVEAEALGFGFEREKWRSAHLFGLYAPESVNLATVFARLRERKVFVSLRGRALRISPHLYNNATDVAALVEVLRAESR
;
A
#
# COMPACT_ATOMS: atom_id res chain seq x y z
N THR A 1 -7.82 -19.85 14.78
CA THR A 1 -7.07 -18.98 13.84
C THR A 1 -5.67 -18.77 14.39
N VAL A 2 -4.66 -19.06 13.60
CA VAL A 2 -3.24 -18.92 14.00
C VAL A 2 -2.57 -17.69 13.33
N ILE A 3 -3.13 -17.23 12.22
CA ILE A 3 -2.66 -16.05 11.49
C ILE A 3 -3.86 -15.22 11.05
N VAL A 4 -3.75 -13.91 11.25
CA VAL A 4 -4.64 -12.89 10.69
C VAL A 4 -3.81 -12.05 9.74
N ALA A 5 -4.09 -12.11 8.44
CA ALA A 5 -3.45 -11.29 7.43
C ALA A 5 -4.46 -10.24 6.92
N SER A 6 -4.09 -8.96 6.98
CA SER A 6 -4.97 -7.86 6.58
C SER A 6 -4.16 -6.72 5.97
N ALA A 7 -4.84 -5.82 5.26
CA ALA A 7 -4.26 -4.58 4.75
C ALA A 7 -4.94 -3.39 5.42
N PRO A 8 -4.28 -2.22 5.55
CA PRO A 8 -4.94 -0.98 6.00
C PRO A 8 -5.99 -0.49 5.01
N VAL A 9 -5.71 -0.67 3.72
CA VAL A 9 -6.51 -0.17 2.60
C VAL A 9 -6.72 -1.31 1.61
N HIS A 10 -7.97 -1.58 1.28
CA HIS A 10 -8.32 -2.59 0.31
C HIS A 10 -7.92 -2.17 -1.11
N TRP A 11 -7.23 -3.02 -1.82
CA TRP A 11 -6.59 -2.68 -3.09
C TRP A 11 -7.57 -2.45 -4.26
N THR A 12 -8.82 -2.90 -4.16
CA THR A 12 -9.83 -2.76 -5.22
C THR A 12 -10.53 -1.42 -5.19
N ASP A 13 -10.87 -0.93 -3.99
CA ASP A 13 -11.81 0.17 -3.80
C ASP A 13 -11.40 1.18 -2.71
N GLY A 14 -10.25 0.96 -2.07
CA GLY A 14 -9.73 1.88 -1.07
C GLY A 14 -10.44 1.85 0.28
N THR A 15 -11.29 0.85 0.53
CA THR A 15 -11.92 0.66 1.84
C THR A 15 -10.85 0.51 2.92
N CYS A 16 -10.96 1.29 3.99
CA CYS A 16 -10.07 1.23 5.13
C CYS A 16 -10.58 0.23 6.16
N PHE A 17 -9.66 -0.53 6.76
CA PHE A 17 -9.96 -1.47 7.84
C PHE A 17 -9.46 -0.93 9.18
N ASP A 18 -10.21 -1.24 10.25
CA ASP A 18 -9.80 -0.92 11.62
C ASP A 18 -8.72 -1.92 12.09
N LEU A 19 -7.47 -1.63 11.70
CA LEU A 19 -6.34 -2.49 12.06
C LEU A 19 -6.05 -2.49 13.56
N GLU A 20 -6.45 -1.47 14.32
CA GLU A 20 -6.29 -1.45 15.78
C GLU A 20 -7.21 -2.49 16.42
N ALA A 21 -8.48 -2.50 16.03
CA ALA A 21 -9.43 -3.49 16.52
C ALA A 21 -9.05 -4.91 16.08
N ILE A 22 -8.65 -5.08 14.80
CA ILE A 22 -8.22 -6.36 14.25
C ILE A 22 -6.97 -6.87 14.97
N GLY A 23 -5.94 -6.03 15.13
CA GLY A 23 -4.68 -6.40 15.78
C GLY A 23 -4.88 -6.71 17.27
N THR A 24 -5.74 -5.97 17.96
CA THR A 24 -6.10 -6.26 19.35
C THR A 24 -6.74 -7.64 19.46
N ARG A 25 -7.71 -7.92 18.60
CA ARG A 25 -8.38 -9.23 18.61
C ARG A 25 -7.46 -10.39 18.21
N ALA A 26 -6.53 -10.16 17.28
CA ALA A 26 -5.52 -11.15 16.90
C ALA A 26 -4.65 -11.51 18.12
N ARG A 27 -4.14 -10.52 18.85
CA ARG A 27 -3.35 -10.73 20.07
C ARG A 27 -4.13 -11.46 21.18
N ASP A 28 -5.39 -11.10 21.41
CA ASP A 28 -6.26 -11.77 22.39
C ASP A 28 -6.41 -13.28 22.10
N CYS A 29 -6.28 -13.67 20.84
CA CYS A 29 -6.39 -15.05 20.38
C CYS A 29 -5.03 -15.72 20.14
N ASP A 30 -3.93 -15.07 20.50
CA ASP A 30 -2.54 -15.48 20.17
C ASP A 30 -2.33 -15.80 18.68
N ALA A 31 -3.05 -15.11 17.79
CA ALA A 31 -2.87 -15.21 16.36
C ALA A 31 -1.80 -14.22 15.89
N ALA A 32 -0.92 -14.64 14.99
CA ALA A 32 0.03 -13.72 14.35
C ALA A 32 -0.72 -12.68 13.51
N PHE A 33 -0.39 -11.40 13.71
CA PHE A 33 -0.99 -10.29 12.95
C PHE A 33 -0.04 -9.79 11.89
N ILE A 34 -0.34 -10.13 10.63
CA ILE A 34 0.46 -9.79 9.46
C ILE A 34 -0.24 -8.68 8.67
N VAL A 35 0.48 -7.61 8.34
CA VAL A 35 -0.07 -6.48 7.59
C VAL A 35 0.58 -6.38 6.21
N ASP A 36 -0.25 -6.36 5.16
CA ASP A 36 0.17 -5.92 3.83
C ASP A 36 0.03 -4.40 3.74
N GLY A 37 1.14 -3.69 3.88
CA GLY A 37 1.20 -2.23 3.84
C GLY A 37 1.22 -1.62 2.44
N THR A 38 1.22 -2.44 1.39
CA THR A 38 1.48 -2.01 0.00
C THR A 38 0.56 -0.89 -0.52
N GLN A 39 -0.67 -0.79 -0.02
CA GLN A 39 -1.60 0.27 -0.43
C GLN A 39 -1.71 1.43 0.57
N ALA A 40 -0.87 1.47 1.60
CA ALA A 40 -0.95 2.46 2.66
C ALA A 40 0.38 3.13 2.98
N VAL A 41 1.44 2.33 3.17
CA VAL A 41 2.76 2.84 3.57
C VAL A 41 3.35 3.70 2.44
N GLY A 42 3.73 4.93 2.80
CA GLY A 42 4.18 5.95 1.85
C GLY A 42 3.07 6.85 1.28
N ALA A 43 1.79 6.49 1.46
CA ALA A 43 0.65 7.31 1.03
C ALA A 43 -0.13 7.92 2.19
N MET A 44 -0.18 7.24 3.34
CA MET A 44 -0.85 7.71 4.55
C MET A 44 -0.02 7.39 5.79
N PRO A 45 -0.22 8.11 6.91
CA PRO A 45 0.45 7.81 8.15
C PRO A 45 0.24 6.36 8.58
N PHE A 46 1.33 5.71 8.96
CA PHE A 46 1.32 4.34 9.46
C PHE A 46 2.31 4.22 10.64
N ASP A 47 1.84 3.76 11.78
CA ASP A 47 2.61 3.66 13.01
C ASP A 47 2.64 2.22 13.52
N VAL A 48 3.81 1.58 13.40
CA VAL A 48 4.03 0.18 13.84
C VAL A 48 4.00 0.04 15.36
N GLU A 49 4.41 1.08 16.10
CA GLU A 49 4.39 1.05 17.57
C GLU A 49 2.97 1.06 18.12
N ARG A 50 2.07 1.76 17.44
CA ARG A 50 0.65 1.80 17.80
C ARG A 50 -0.08 0.52 17.38
N LEU A 51 0.11 0.07 16.15
CA LEU A 51 -0.59 -1.09 15.59
C LEU A 51 -0.04 -2.42 16.08
N LYS A 52 1.27 -2.47 16.35
CA LYS A 52 2.02 -3.64 16.82
C LYS A 52 1.77 -4.89 15.97
N PRO A 53 1.97 -4.80 14.64
CA PRO A 53 1.90 -6.00 13.82
C PRO A 53 3.07 -6.93 14.14
N ASP A 54 2.87 -8.23 14.01
CA ASP A 54 3.97 -9.20 14.11
C ASP A 54 4.87 -9.15 12.86
N ALA A 55 4.28 -8.83 11.70
CA ALA A 55 5.04 -8.46 10.51
C ALA A 55 4.25 -7.46 9.64
N LEU A 56 5.00 -6.57 8.97
CA LEU A 56 4.49 -5.67 7.93
C LEU A 56 5.31 -5.88 6.67
N ILE A 57 4.65 -6.15 5.56
CA ILE A 57 5.29 -6.31 4.25
C ILE A 57 4.76 -5.23 3.32
N CYS A 58 5.66 -4.59 2.59
CA CYS A 58 5.31 -3.49 1.69
C CYS A 58 6.12 -3.57 0.40
N ALA A 59 5.44 -3.68 -0.75
CA ALA A 59 6.10 -3.58 -2.04
C ALA A 59 6.50 -2.11 -2.32
N ALA A 60 7.73 -1.91 -2.81
CA ALA A 60 8.27 -0.56 -2.99
C ALA A 60 7.69 0.19 -4.21
N TYR A 61 7.23 -0.51 -5.24
CA TYR A 61 6.89 0.07 -6.55
C TYR A 61 5.58 0.88 -6.62
N LYS A 62 4.85 1.01 -5.51
CA LYS A 62 3.62 1.81 -5.43
C LYS A 62 3.89 3.13 -4.70
N TRP A 63 3.38 3.25 -3.51
CA TRP A 63 3.38 4.51 -2.74
C TRP A 63 4.73 4.85 -2.11
N LEU A 64 5.65 3.89 -2.04
CA LEU A 64 7.05 4.15 -1.70
C LEU A 64 7.87 4.69 -2.88
N LEU A 65 7.28 4.80 -4.09
CA LEU A 65 7.88 5.33 -5.32
C LEU A 65 9.18 4.62 -5.75
N GLY A 66 9.42 3.44 -5.21
CA GLY A 66 10.59 2.62 -5.49
C GLY A 66 10.44 1.77 -6.76
N PRO A 67 11.50 1.05 -7.14
CA PRO A 67 11.47 0.15 -8.29
C PRO A 67 10.69 -1.14 -8.00
N TYR A 68 10.36 -1.88 -9.07
CA TYR A 68 9.85 -3.24 -8.97
C TYR A 68 10.90 -4.20 -8.37
N SER A 69 10.47 -5.35 -7.90
CA SER A 69 11.29 -6.45 -7.39
C SER A 69 12.08 -6.13 -6.10
N ILE A 70 11.71 -5.09 -5.38
CA ILE A 70 12.22 -4.77 -4.05
C ILE A 70 11.06 -4.33 -3.15
N GLY A 71 11.19 -4.53 -1.86
CA GLY A 71 10.20 -4.17 -0.86
C GLY A 71 10.81 -3.97 0.51
N LEU A 72 9.98 -3.60 1.48
CA LEU A 72 10.34 -3.47 2.88
C LEU A 72 9.59 -4.50 3.71
N GLY A 73 10.27 -5.10 4.66
CA GLY A 73 9.70 -5.96 5.69
C GLY A 73 10.03 -5.45 7.08
N TYR A 74 9.01 -5.30 7.91
CA TYR A 74 9.16 -5.15 9.35
C TYR A 74 8.77 -6.46 10.01
N PHE A 75 9.57 -6.90 10.98
CA PHE A 75 9.31 -8.09 11.78
C PHE A 75 9.36 -7.71 13.25
N GLY A 76 8.25 -7.91 13.94
CA GLY A 76 8.11 -7.65 15.35
C GLY A 76 8.72 -8.74 16.23
N PRO A 77 8.70 -8.55 17.57
CA PRO A 77 9.38 -9.45 18.53
C PRO A 77 8.98 -10.92 18.43
N ARG A 78 7.77 -11.25 17.96
CA ARG A 78 7.34 -12.64 17.73
C ARG A 78 8.29 -13.40 16.80
N TYR A 79 8.95 -12.68 15.89
CA TYR A 79 9.80 -13.27 14.85
C TYR A 79 11.30 -13.09 15.11
N ASP A 80 11.74 -12.48 16.22
CA ASP A 80 13.17 -12.29 16.53
C ASP A 80 13.95 -13.60 16.58
N GLY A 81 13.32 -14.68 17.00
CA GLY A 81 13.90 -16.04 17.03
C GLY A 81 13.45 -16.95 15.88
N GLY A 82 12.73 -16.43 14.90
CA GLY A 82 12.14 -17.21 13.82
C GLY A 82 13.17 -17.76 12.83
N LYS A 83 12.78 -18.83 12.13
CA LYS A 83 13.57 -19.39 11.04
C LYS A 83 13.14 -18.75 9.73
N PRO A 84 14.08 -18.22 8.91
CA PRO A 84 13.76 -17.67 7.60
C PRO A 84 13.28 -18.78 6.65
N LEU A 85 12.48 -18.40 5.67
CA LEU A 85 12.05 -19.30 4.60
C LEU A 85 13.23 -19.69 3.69
N GLU A 86 14.06 -18.71 3.35
CA GLU A 86 15.30 -18.94 2.61
C GLU A 86 16.44 -19.20 3.58
N ASN A 87 17.15 -20.31 3.38
CA ASN A 87 18.26 -20.71 4.21
C ASN A 87 19.59 -20.51 3.45
N HIS A 88 20.07 -19.28 3.44
CA HIS A 88 21.29 -18.90 2.72
C HIS A 88 22.40 -18.39 3.65
N THR A 89 23.62 -18.33 3.15
CA THR A 89 24.83 -17.98 3.91
C THR A 89 24.72 -16.60 4.56
N PHE A 90 24.22 -15.59 3.84
CA PHE A 90 24.16 -14.20 4.32
C PHE A 90 23.15 -13.97 5.45
N ALA A 91 22.23 -14.91 5.70
CA ALA A 91 21.37 -14.88 6.88
C ALA A 91 22.08 -15.34 8.16
N ARG A 92 23.35 -15.75 8.08
CA ARG A 92 24.13 -16.31 9.19
C ARG A 92 25.08 -15.28 9.80
N VAL A 93 25.33 -15.42 11.12
CA VAL A 93 26.33 -14.61 11.85
C VAL A 93 27.72 -14.85 11.28
N GLY A 94 28.47 -13.77 11.07
CA GLY A 94 29.85 -13.81 10.56
C GLY A 94 29.99 -13.97 9.05
N SER A 95 28.87 -13.94 8.31
CA SER A 95 28.87 -14.09 6.84
C SER A 95 29.50 -12.90 6.09
N GLU A 96 29.73 -11.78 6.73
CA GLU A 96 30.49 -10.64 6.23
C GLU A 96 32.01 -10.89 6.15
N ASP A 97 32.52 -11.85 6.90
CA ASP A 97 33.92 -12.27 6.80
C ASP A 97 34.12 -13.35 5.75
N PHE A 98 34.32 -12.94 4.51
CA PHE A 98 34.54 -13.85 3.37
C PHE A 98 35.71 -14.80 3.53
N ARG A 99 36.73 -14.45 4.33
CA ARG A 99 37.87 -15.34 4.58
C ARG A 99 37.49 -16.51 5.46
N ASN A 100 36.51 -16.31 6.34
CA ASN A 100 36.06 -17.30 7.31
C ASN A 100 34.78 -18.04 6.86
N LEU A 101 34.27 -17.79 5.66
CA LEU A 101 33.05 -18.46 5.15
C LEU A 101 33.13 -19.98 5.07
N VAL A 102 34.33 -20.55 5.12
CA VAL A 102 34.56 -22.02 5.22
C VAL A 102 34.14 -22.60 6.57
N ASN A 103 34.02 -21.77 7.60
CA ASN A 103 33.58 -22.11 8.93
C ASN A 103 32.13 -21.65 9.12
N TYR A 104 31.18 -22.46 8.68
CA TYR A 104 29.77 -22.13 8.72
C TYR A 104 29.24 -21.95 10.13
N SER A 105 28.47 -20.88 10.35
CA SER A 105 27.71 -20.67 11.58
C SER A 105 26.26 -21.18 11.41
N ASP A 106 25.78 -21.91 12.42
CA ASP A 106 24.36 -22.30 12.51
C ASP A 106 23.46 -21.18 13.09
N GLN A 107 24.09 -20.11 13.60
CA GLN A 107 23.37 -19.00 14.18
C GLN A 107 22.88 -18.04 13.10
N TYR A 108 21.59 -17.70 13.12
CA TYR A 108 21.02 -16.65 12.26
C TYR A 108 21.39 -15.26 12.78
N ARG A 109 21.49 -14.30 11.87
CA ARG A 109 21.60 -12.87 12.22
C ARG A 109 20.45 -12.45 13.13
N PRO A 110 20.68 -11.48 14.03
CA PRO A 110 19.61 -10.98 14.90
C PRO A 110 18.57 -10.16 14.12
N GLY A 111 17.38 -10.05 14.69
CA GLY A 111 16.30 -9.20 14.16
C GLY A 111 15.85 -9.56 12.74
N ALA A 112 15.50 -8.55 11.97
CA ALA A 112 14.90 -8.70 10.63
C ALA A 112 15.90 -9.15 9.54
N GLU A 113 17.21 -8.93 9.72
CA GLU A 113 18.24 -9.27 8.73
C GLU A 113 18.23 -10.76 8.34
N ARG A 114 17.79 -11.63 9.25
CA ARG A 114 17.65 -13.07 8.97
C ARG A 114 16.62 -13.40 7.90
N TYR A 115 15.68 -12.49 7.63
CA TYR A 115 14.58 -12.65 6.67
C TYR A 115 14.86 -12.02 5.32
N ASP A 116 16.02 -11.40 5.14
CA ASP A 116 16.42 -10.91 3.83
C ASP A 116 16.51 -12.08 2.84
N VAL A 117 16.18 -11.80 1.59
CA VAL A 117 16.34 -12.79 0.51
C VAL A 117 17.82 -13.02 0.22
N GLY A 118 18.17 -14.20 -0.30
CA GLY A 118 19.51 -14.45 -0.80
C GLY A 118 19.89 -13.43 -1.88
N GLU A 119 21.17 -13.05 -1.91
CA GLU A 119 21.70 -12.05 -2.87
C GLU A 119 20.96 -10.70 -2.80
N HIS A 120 20.56 -10.27 -1.60
CA HIS A 120 19.83 -9.03 -1.36
C HIS A 120 20.61 -7.74 -1.69
N ALA A 121 21.93 -7.81 -1.85
CA ALA A 121 22.79 -6.67 -2.19
C ALA A 121 22.60 -6.23 -3.65
N ASN A 122 21.43 -5.68 -3.99
CA ASN A 122 21.13 -5.23 -5.34
C ASN A 122 21.63 -3.79 -5.57
N PHE A 123 22.77 -3.65 -6.28
CA PHE A 123 23.45 -2.38 -6.53
C PHE A 123 22.66 -1.41 -7.40
N VAL A 124 21.63 -1.87 -8.13
CA VAL A 124 20.78 -1.02 -8.98
C VAL A 124 19.52 -0.60 -8.20
N LEU A 125 18.79 -1.57 -7.65
CA LEU A 125 17.48 -1.30 -7.03
C LEU A 125 17.59 -0.62 -5.67
N THR A 126 18.61 -0.97 -4.87
CA THR A 126 18.77 -0.41 -3.53
C THR A 126 19.00 1.10 -3.54
N PRO A 127 19.92 1.68 -4.33
CA PRO A 127 20.07 3.14 -4.43
C PRO A 127 18.80 3.84 -4.94
N MET A 128 18.07 3.22 -5.88
CA MET A 128 16.79 3.77 -6.36
C MET A 128 15.75 3.81 -5.25
N LEU A 129 15.66 2.74 -4.44
CA LEU A 129 14.76 2.70 -3.31
C LEU A 129 15.15 3.73 -2.24
N ILE A 130 16.43 3.90 -1.92
CA ILE A 130 16.91 4.89 -0.96
C ILE A 130 16.45 6.29 -1.39
N ALA A 131 16.71 6.68 -2.64
CA ALA A 131 16.29 7.98 -3.17
C ALA A 131 14.77 8.18 -3.10
N ALA A 132 13.99 7.14 -3.40
CA ALA A 132 12.53 7.17 -3.29
C ALA A 132 12.06 7.34 -1.84
N LEU A 133 12.63 6.58 -0.90
CA LEU A 133 12.30 6.69 0.52
C LEU A 133 12.67 8.06 1.10
N GLU A 134 13.82 8.62 0.73
CA GLU A 134 14.21 9.98 1.11
C GLU A 134 13.21 11.04 0.61
N GLN A 135 12.63 10.82 -0.58
CA GLN A 135 11.57 11.70 -1.10
C GLN A 135 10.29 11.56 -0.26
N VAL A 136 9.86 10.35 0.03
CA VAL A 136 8.64 10.09 0.83
C VAL A 136 8.80 10.61 2.26
N LEU A 137 9.97 10.43 2.87
CA LEU A 137 10.27 10.91 4.23
C LEU A 137 10.28 12.45 4.34
N ARG A 138 10.54 13.17 3.23
CA ARG A 138 10.44 14.65 3.20
C ARG A 138 9.01 15.15 3.14
N TRP A 139 8.06 14.30 2.75
CA TRP A 139 6.65 14.66 2.71
C TRP A 139 5.99 14.45 4.07
N ASN A 140 5.07 15.35 4.41
CA ASN A 140 4.14 15.14 5.51
C ASN A 140 2.93 14.35 4.98
N LEU A 141 2.81 13.08 5.37
CA LEU A 141 1.75 12.20 4.84
C LEU A 141 0.34 12.62 5.27
N ASP A 142 0.19 13.33 6.39
CA ASP A 142 -1.10 13.94 6.76
C ASP A 142 -1.49 15.04 5.78
N GLU A 143 -0.54 15.86 5.35
CA GLU A 143 -0.76 16.89 4.33
C GLU A 143 -1.04 16.27 2.96
N VAL A 144 -0.38 15.17 2.59
CA VAL A 144 -0.69 14.40 1.37
C VAL A 144 -2.14 13.92 1.39
N GLN A 145 -2.57 13.31 2.51
CA GLN A 145 -3.96 12.86 2.66
C GLN A 145 -4.95 14.03 2.64
N GLN A 146 -4.61 15.16 3.27
CA GLN A 146 -5.45 16.35 3.25
C GLN A 146 -5.56 16.95 1.85
N TYR A 147 -4.45 17.01 1.11
CA TYR A 147 -4.45 17.44 -0.28
C TYR A 147 -5.37 16.58 -1.15
N CYS A 148 -5.24 15.25 -1.06
CA CYS A 148 -6.09 14.33 -1.82
C CYS A 148 -7.58 14.48 -1.44
N ARG A 149 -7.91 14.65 -0.15
CA ARG A 149 -9.30 14.92 0.29
C ARG A 149 -9.86 16.20 -0.32
N THR A 150 -9.11 17.29 -0.24
CA THR A 150 -9.53 18.59 -0.78
C THR A 150 -9.67 18.52 -2.29
N LEU A 151 -8.72 17.91 -2.98
CA LEU A 151 -8.73 17.75 -4.43
C LEU A 151 -9.95 16.97 -4.94
N THR A 152 -10.40 15.97 -4.20
CA THR A 152 -11.48 15.07 -4.63
C THR A 152 -12.84 15.39 -4.02
N ALA A 153 -12.96 16.45 -3.20
CA ALA A 153 -14.19 16.78 -2.50
C ALA A 153 -15.37 17.00 -3.46
N GLU A 154 -15.18 17.79 -4.52
CA GLU A 154 -16.20 18.05 -5.54
C GLU A 154 -16.58 16.77 -6.31
N LEU A 155 -15.59 15.89 -6.59
CA LEU A 155 -15.85 14.60 -7.25
C LEU A 155 -16.86 13.76 -6.48
N PHE A 156 -16.79 13.71 -5.15
CA PHE A 156 -17.73 12.92 -4.36
C PHE A 156 -19.14 13.52 -4.36
N VAL A 157 -19.26 14.85 -4.33
CA VAL A 157 -20.56 15.54 -4.46
C VAL A 157 -21.20 15.21 -5.80
N GLU A 158 -20.44 15.29 -6.87
CA GLU A 158 -20.91 14.98 -8.22
C GLU A 158 -21.24 13.50 -8.41
N ALA A 159 -20.38 12.61 -7.91
CA ALA A 159 -20.60 11.17 -8.00
C ALA A 159 -21.88 10.75 -7.26
N GLU A 160 -22.15 11.31 -6.08
CA GLU A 160 -23.38 11.07 -5.34
C GLU A 160 -24.61 11.55 -6.11
N ALA A 161 -24.57 12.77 -6.68
CA ALA A 161 -25.64 13.33 -7.49
C ALA A 161 -25.94 12.50 -8.77
N LEU A 162 -24.93 11.81 -9.30
CA LEU A 162 -25.05 10.91 -10.46
C LEU A 162 -25.40 9.46 -10.05
N GLY A 163 -25.62 9.19 -8.77
CA GLY A 163 -26.01 7.88 -8.24
C GLY A 163 -24.87 6.87 -8.08
N PHE A 164 -23.61 7.30 -8.13
CA PHE A 164 -22.48 6.42 -7.80
C PHE A 164 -22.43 6.17 -6.31
N GLY A 165 -22.21 4.90 -5.94
CA GLY A 165 -21.91 4.49 -4.57
C GLY A 165 -20.41 4.61 -4.26
N PHE A 166 -20.09 4.88 -3.00
CA PHE A 166 -18.70 4.88 -2.47
C PHE A 166 -18.72 4.74 -0.96
N GLU A 167 -17.58 4.34 -0.39
CA GLU A 167 -17.44 4.21 1.06
C GLU A 167 -17.51 5.58 1.76
N ARG A 168 -18.05 5.57 2.99
CA ARG A 168 -18.09 6.76 3.85
C ARG A 168 -16.67 7.22 4.15
N GLU A 169 -16.46 8.53 4.35
CA GLU A 169 -15.15 9.14 4.59
C GLU A 169 -14.33 8.43 5.68
N LYS A 170 -14.97 8.03 6.78
CA LYS A 170 -14.31 7.28 7.86
C LYS A 170 -13.67 5.97 7.40
N TRP A 171 -14.24 5.33 6.39
CA TRP A 171 -13.84 4.02 5.89
C TRP A 171 -13.24 4.07 4.49
N ARG A 172 -12.79 5.24 4.07
CA ARG A 172 -12.22 5.48 2.74
C ARG A 172 -10.88 6.18 2.86
N SER A 173 -9.86 5.68 2.16
CA SER A 173 -8.61 6.40 2.03
C SER A 173 -8.74 7.57 1.05
N ALA A 174 -7.93 8.62 1.22
CA ALA A 174 -8.00 9.77 0.32
C ALA A 174 -7.19 9.57 -0.95
N HIS A 175 -6.15 8.73 -0.91
CA HIS A 175 -5.24 8.47 -2.02
C HIS A 175 -5.68 7.30 -2.92
N LEU A 176 -6.66 6.51 -2.50
CA LEU A 176 -7.20 5.40 -3.30
C LEU A 176 -8.64 5.14 -2.87
N PHE A 177 -9.57 5.14 -3.83
CA PHE A 177 -10.99 4.87 -3.56
C PHE A 177 -11.70 4.34 -4.80
N GLY A 178 -12.86 3.72 -4.59
CA GLY A 178 -13.74 3.21 -5.63
C GLY A 178 -15.02 4.03 -5.76
N LEU A 179 -15.45 4.27 -6.99
CA LEU A 179 -16.80 4.73 -7.32
C LEU A 179 -17.57 3.58 -7.97
N TYR A 180 -18.64 3.13 -7.33
CA TYR A 180 -19.51 2.05 -7.79
C TYR A 180 -20.61 2.63 -8.66
N ALA A 181 -20.61 2.30 -9.94
CA ALA A 181 -21.60 2.82 -10.88
C ALA A 181 -22.99 2.25 -10.59
N PRO A 182 -24.05 3.07 -10.75
CA PRO A 182 -25.42 2.57 -10.79
C PRO A 182 -25.63 1.64 -12.00
N GLU A 183 -26.66 0.80 -11.96
CA GLU A 183 -26.92 -0.19 -13.02
C GLU A 183 -27.18 0.43 -14.39
N SER A 184 -27.68 1.67 -14.41
CA SER A 184 -27.93 2.44 -15.65
C SER A 184 -26.65 2.87 -16.37
N VAL A 185 -25.49 2.88 -15.69
CA VAL A 185 -24.24 3.37 -16.26
C VAL A 185 -23.38 2.22 -16.76
N ASN A 186 -23.01 2.29 -18.05
CA ASN A 186 -22.08 1.33 -18.65
C ASN A 186 -20.61 1.72 -18.33
N LEU A 187 -20.02 1.06 -17.35
CA LEU A 187 -18.63 1.31 -16.94
C LEU A 187 -17.60 1.08 -18.05
N ALA A 188 -17.85 0.19 -19.00
CA ALA A 188 -16.93 -0.01 -20.11
C ALA A 188 -16.88 1.21 -21.02
N THR A 189 -18.03 1.84 -21.26
CA THR A 189 -18.13 3.10 -22.03
C THR A 189 -17.45 4.23 -21.27
N VAL A 190 -17.76 4.42 -19.98
CA VAL A 190 -17.08 5.41 -19.12
C VAL A 190 -15.58 5.26 -19.18
N PHE A 191 -15.08 4.03 -19.01
CA PHE A 191 -13.64 3.73 -19.02
C PHE A 191 -12.99 4.06 -20.38
N ALA A 192 -13.65 3.74 -21.49
CA ALA A 192 -13.15 4.08 -22.82
C ALA A 192 -13.08 5.60 -23.02
N ARG A 193 -14.12 6.34 -22.64
CA ARG A 193 -14.16 7.80 -22.72
C ARG A 193 -13.10 8.48 -21.85
N LEU A 194 -12.89 7.97 -20.64
CA LEU A 194 -11.81 8.47 -19.77
C LEU A 194 -10.44 8.32 -20.43
N ARG A 195 -10.18 7.19 -21.07
CA ARG A 195 -8.91 6.96 -21.80
C ARG A 195 -8.73 7.89 -22.98
N GLU A 196 -9.80 8.15 -23.78
CA GLU A 196 -9.79 9.13 -24.87
C GLU A 196 -9.41 10.53 -24.38
N ARG A 197 -9.89 10.89 -23.17
CA ARG A 197 -9.60 12.17 -22.50
C ARG A 197 -8.26 12.14 -21.73
N LYS A 198 -7.47 11.07 -21.84
CA LYS A 198 -6.19 10.85 -21.12
C LYS A 198 -6.35 10.85 -19.60
N VAL A 199 -7.51 10.49 -19.09
CA VAL A 199 -7.78 10.25 -17.67
C VAL A 199 -7.61 8.75 -17.41
N PHE A 200 -6.58 8.39 -16.66
CA PHE A 200 -6.21 6.99 -16.41
C PHE A 200 -6.69 6.55 -15.02
N VAL A 201 -7.67 5.69 -15.01
CA VAL A 201 -8.23 5.03 -13.83
C VAL A 201 -8.16 3.51 -14.02
N SER A 202 -8.58 2.74 -13.03
CA SER A 202 -8.67 1.27 -13.16
C SER A 202 -10.09 0.80 -12.94
N LEU A 203 -10.51 -0.22 -13.71
CA LEU A 203 -11.73 -0.96 -13.40
C LEU A 203 -11.41 -2.12 -12.44
N ARG A 204 -12.21 -2.28 -11.40
CA ARG A 204 -12.16 -3.38 -10.44
C ARG A 204 -13.57 -3.87 -10.15
N GLY A 205 -13.99 -4.95 -10.84
CA GLY A 205 -15.38 -5.39 -10.79
C GLY A 205 -16.32 -4.27 -11.26
N ARG A 206 -17.23 -3.83 -10.39
CA ARG A 206 -18.19 -2.75 -10.65
C ARG A 206 -17.70 -1.36 -10.18
N ALA A 207 -16.44 -1.23 -9.79
CA ALA A 207 -15.89 0.03 -9.31
C ALA A 207 -14.89 0.64 -10.30
N LEU A 208 -14.99 1.95 -10.51
CA LEU A 208 -13.89 2.77 -11.00
C LEU A 208 -12.96 3.06 -9.83
N ARG A 209 -11.76 2.49 -9.85
CA ARG A 209 -10.74 2.77 -8.84
C ARG A 209 -9.92 3.98 -9.26
N ILE A 210 -9.92 4.98 -8.40
CA ILE A 210 -9.25 6.27 -8.57
C ILE A 210 -8.13 6.36 -7.55
N SER A 211 -6.96 6.85 -7.98
CA SER A 211 -5.75 6.91 -7.15
C SER A 211 -5.06 8.27 -7.33
N PRO A 212 -5.58 9.35 -6.69
CA PRO A 212 -4.98 10.67 -6.76
C PRO A 212 -3.72 10.76 -5.91
N HIS A 213 -2.81 11.66 -6.32
CA HIS A 213 -1.61 11.99 -5.56
C HIS A 213 -1.19 13.44 -5.83
N LEU A 214 -0.06 13.88 -5.27
CA LEU A 214 0.44 15.25 -5.35
C LEU A 214 0.67 15.77 -6.78
N TYR A 215 0.80 14.90 -7.78
CA TYR A 215 0.95 15.29 -9.20
C TYR A 215 -0.40 15.58 -9.90
N ASN A 216 -1.54 15.25 -9.26
CA ASN A 216 -2.86 15.59 -9.79
C ASN A 216 -3.29 16.99 -9.33
N ASN A 217 -4.17 17.60 -10.10
CA ASN A 217 -4.73 18.93 -9.84
C ASN A 217 -6.24 18.98 -10.15
N ALA A 218 -6.87 20.13 -9.89
CA ALA A 218 -8.30 20.31 -10.09
C ALA A 218 -8.75 20.07 -11.55
N THR A 219 -7.89 20.35 -12.54
CA THR A 219 -8.23 20.11 -13.95
C THR A 219 -8.35 18.61 -14.25
N ASP A 220 -7.52 17.77 -13.63
CA ASP A 220 -7.60 16.30 -13.80
C ASP A 220 -8.92 15.78 -13.24
N VAL A 221 -9.32 16.27 -12.07
CA VAL A 221 -10.60 15.89 -11.43
C VAL A 221 -11.80 16.38 -12.23
N ALA A 222 -11.75 17.63 -12.73
CA ALA A 222 -12.79 18.17 -13.58
C ALA A 222 -12.99 17.34 -14.86
N ALA A 223 -11.92 16.92 -15.51
CA ALA A 223 -11.99 16.05 -16.69
C ALA A 223 -12.64 14.69 -16.38
N LEU A 224 -12.38 14.11 -15.20
CA LEU A 224 -13.07 12.90 -14.74
C LEU A 224 -14.57 13.16 -14.55
N VAL A 225 -14.94 14.23 -13.83
CA VAL A 225 -16.35 14.61 -13.55
C VAL A 225 -17.12 14.86 -14.84
N GLU A 226 -16.54 15.55 -15.81
CA GLU A 226 -17.16 15.79 -17.13
C GLU A 226 -17.58 14.48 -17.82
N VAL A 227 -16.70 13.48 -17.81
CA VAL A 227 -17.00 12.17 -18.41
C VAL A 227 -18.09 11.45 -17.62
N LEU A 228 -18.04 11.45 -16.28
CA LEU A 228 -19.08 10.83 -15.46
C LEU A 228 -20.44 11.46 -15.73
N ARG A 229 -20.52 12.80 -15.82
CA ARG A 229 -21.76 13.52 -16.15
C ARG A 229 -22.31 13.20 -17.54
N ALA A 230 -21.42 13.04 -18.54
CA ALA A 230 -21.82 12.75 -19.91
C ALA A 230 -22.40 11.33 -20.08
N GLU A 231 -21.83 10.37 -19.39
CA GLU A 231 -22.15 8.94 -19.53
C GLU A 231 -23.19 8.43 -18.49
N SER A 232 -23.66 9.31 -17.60
CA SER A 232 -24.70 9.02 -16.58
C SER A 232 -26.08 9.61 -16.90
N ARG A 233 -26.23 10.20 -18.09
CA ARG A 233 -27.49 10.83 -18.55
C ARG A 233 -28.40 9.88 -19.32
#